data_55ef7e53a683e6babe7b114ba8fde2ea
#
_entry.id   55ef7e53a683e6babe7b114ba8fde2ea
#
_cell.length_a   1.000
_cell.length_b   1.000
_cell.length_c   1.000
_cell.angle_alpha   90.00
_cell.angle_beta   90.00
_cell.angle_gamma   90.00
#
_symmetry.space_group_name_H-M   'P 1'
#
loop_
_entity.id
_entity.type
_entity.pdbx_description
1 polymer ?
#
loop_
_entity_poly.entity_id
_entity_poly.type
_entity_poly.pdbx_seq_one_letter_code
_entity_poly.pdbx_strand_id
1 'polypeptide(L)'
;DIAVQDGKYAAFLAPGSDAEAKEVIDAEGNLVFPGIIDCHAHLNEPGFEYREDFETGSRAAAVAGCTTLIDMPLNNDPSLMNKEIFDLKMGKISKHSYVDFGLWGGIVGDFDDDPDSVHNNLADLIDLEKAGVAAFKGFTCPNGPLFPTVNMGNVREALEILKPYNALCGFHCEEYGQVLERE
;
A
#
# COMPACT_ATOMS: atom_id res chain seq x y z
N ASP A 1 23.62 -21.26 9.75
CA ASP A 1 22.46 -21.92 9.15
C ASP A 1 21.18 -21.35 9.78
N ILE A 2 20.09 -21.38 9.02
CA ILE A 2 18.79 -20.87 9.45
C ILE A 2 17.80 -22.04 9.50
N ALA A 3 17.27 -22.33 10.69
CA ALA A 3 16.21 -23.34 10.83
C ALA A 3 14.83 -22.67 10.75
N VAL A 4 13.95 -23.23 9.91
CA VAL A 4 12.57 -22.78 9.75
C VAL A 4 11.62 -23.89 10.14
N GLN A 5 10.63 -23.60 10.96
CA GLN A 5 9.58 -24.51 11.38
C GLN A 5 8.23 -23.78 11.41
N ASP A 6 7.23 -24.37 10.82
CA ASP A 6 5.86 -23.84 10.78
C ASP A 6 5.80 -22.39 10.26
N GLY A 7 6.58 -22.08 9.20
CA GLY A 7 6.65 -20.77 8.56
C GLY A 7 7.38 -19.69 9.38
N LYS A 8 8.10 -20.05 10.43
CA LYS A 8 8.81 -19.12 11.30
C LYS A 8 10.29 -19.49 11.44
N TYR A 9 11.13 -18.50 11.68
CA TYR A 9 12.51 -18.76 12.10
C TYR A 9 12.51 -19.43 13.47
N ALA A 10 12.95 -20.69 13.51
CA ALA A 10 13.03 -21.47 14.74
C ALA A 10 14.37 -21.27 15.47
N ALA A 11 15.46 -21.20 14.72
CA ALA A 11 16.81 -20.97 15.27
C ALA A 11 17.79 -20.43 14.23
N PHE A 12 18.82 -19.76 14.71
CA PHE A 12 20.06 -19.52 13.96
C PHE A 12 21.13 -20.46 14.51
N LEU A 13 21.65 -21.32 13.67
CA LEU A 13 22.57 -22.38 14.03
C LEU A 13 23.98 -22.06 13.53
N ALA A 14 24.99 -22.69 14.14
CA ALA A 14 26.35 -22.62 13.62
C ALA A 14 26.43 -23.24 12.22
N PRO A 15 27.31 -22.75 11.34
CA PRO A 15 27.51 -23.36 10.03
C PRO A 15 27.90 -24.84 10.15
N GLY A 16 27.25 -25.70 9.33
CA GLY A 16 27.47 -27.14 9.35
C GLY A 16 26.87 -27.86 10.56
N SER A 17 25.85 -27.32 11.18
CA SER A 17 25.10 -27.96 12.28
C SER A 17 24.47 -29.28 11.81
N ASP A 18 24.53 -30.33 12.63
CA ASP A 18 23.87 -31.61 12.42
C ASP A 18 22.39 -31.64 12.72
N ALA A 19 21.71 -30.49 12.68
CA ALA A 19 20.27 -30.39 12.94
C ALA A 19 19.48 -31.18 11.89
N GLU A 20 18.62 -32.10 12.34
CA GLU A 20 17.72 -32.83 11.45
C GLU A 20 16.68 -31.86 10.82
N ALA A 21 16.52 -31.94 9.49
CA ALA A 21 15.54 -31.17 8.74
C ALA A 21 14.85 -32.08 7.70
N LYS A 22 13.59 -31.75 7.37
CA LYS A 22 12.85 -32.43 6.29
C LYS A 22 13.42 -32.07 4.92
N GLU A 23 13.91 -30.87 4.78
CA GLU A 23 14.49 -30.32 3.55
C GLU A 23 15.65 -29.40 3.93
N VAL A 24 16.71 -29.45 3.16
CA VAL A 24 17.87 -28.57 3.29
C VAL A 24 18.06 -27.84 1.96
N ILE A 25 18.05 -26.52 2.00
CA ILE A 25 18.35 -25.67 0.85
C ILE A 25 19.77 -25.15 1.00
N ASP A 26 20.65 -25.55 0.10
CA ASP A 26 22.02 -25.01 0.04
C ASP A 26 21.97 -23.65 -0.66
N ALA A 27 22.37 -22.60 0.04
CA ALA A 27 22.45 -21.25 -0.53
C ALA A 27 23.72 -21.06 -1.40
N GLU A 28 24.59 -22.07 -1.54
CA GLU A 28 25.80 -22.05 -2.39
C GLU A 28 26.71 -20.84 -2.13
N GLY A 29 26.78 -20.39 -0.88
CA GLY A 29 27.53 -19.21 -0.48
C GLY A 29 26.84 -17.86 -0.76
N ASN A 30 25.60 -17.88 -1.26
CA ASN A 30 24.81 -16.66 -1.43
C ASN A 30 24.32 -16.12 -0.09
N LEU A 31 24.09 -14.81 -0.07
CA LEU A 31 23.49 -14.13 1.08
C LEU A 31 22.00 -14.43 1.15
N VAL A 32 21.52 -14.74 2.34
CA VAL A 32 20.10 -14.94 2.62
C VAL A 32 19.56 -13.74 3.39
N PHE A 33 18.53 -13.09 2.84
CA PHE A 33 17.86 -11.95 3.43
C PHE A 33 16.38 -12.28 3.70
N PRO A 34 15.74 -11.58 4.66
CA PRO A 34 14.28 -11.53 4.70
C PRO A 34 13.72 -11.02 3.38
N GLY A 35 12.53 -11.49 2.99
CA GLY A 35 11.85 -10.98 1.81
C GLY A 35 11.63 -9.46 1.90
N ILE A 36 11.77 -8.78 0.78
CA ILE A 36 11.57 -7.33 0.69
C ILE A 36 10.08 -7.02 0.86
N ILE A 37 9.77 -5.98 1.63
CA ILE A 37 8.44 -5.39 1.72
C ILE A 37 8.49 -4.07 0.95
N ASP A 38 7.79 -4.01 -0.18
CA ASP A 38 7.60 -2.77 -0.91
C ASP A 38 6.33 -2.08 -0.39
N CYS A 39 6.51 -1.00 0.35
CA CYS A 39 5.41 -0.27 0.96
C CYS A 39 4.83 0.86 0.10
N HIS A 40 5.26 1.00 -1.17
CA HIS A 40 4.81 2.05 -2.07
C HIS A 40 4.76 1.55 -3.52
N ALA A 41 3.82 0.67 -3.84
CA ALA A 41 3.63 0.14 -5.17
C ALA A 41 2.38 0.73 -5.86
N HIS A 42 2.34 0.73 -7.18
CA HIS A 42 1.19 1.12 -7.98
C HIS A 42 0.87 0.02 -8.99
N LEU A 43 -0.09 -0.84 -8.67
CA LEU A 43 -0.51 -1.93 -9.54
C LEU A 43 -1.74 -1.60 -10.41
N ASN A 44 -2.23 -0.35 -10.35
CA ASN A 44 -3.19 0.26 -11.27
C ASN A 44 -4.52 -0.49 -11.47
N GLU A 45 -4.84 -1.46 -10.64
CA GLU A 45 -6.08 -2.23 -10.69
C GLU A 45 -6.99 -1.86 -9.50
N PRO A 46 -8.27 -1.52 -9.73
CA PRO A 46 -9.00 -1.53 -11.00
C PRO A 46 -8.79 -0.28 -11.87
N GLY A 47 -9.13 -0.39 -13.16
CA GLY A 47 -9.37 0.71 -14.07
C GLY A 47 -8.21 1.08 -15.00
N PHE A 48 -6.98 0.76 -14.65
CA PHE A 48 -5.79 1.04 -15.47
C PHE A 48 -4.91 -0.19 -15.68
N GLU A 49 -5.52 -1.37 -15.75
CA GLU A 49 -4.86 -2.67 -15.92
C GLU A 49 -3.97 -2.74 -17.18
N TYR A 50 -4.21 -1.87 -18.15
CA TYR A 50 -3.37 -1.74 -19.36
C TYR A 50 -1.96 -1.19 -19.08
N ARG A 51 -1.73 -0.60 -17.89
CA ARG A 51 -0.41 -0.16 -17.43
C ARG A 51 0.30 -1.26 -16.67
N GLU A 52 -0.39 -1.81 -15.68
CA GLU A 52 0.04 -2.89 -14.79
C GLU A 52 -1.20 -3.43 -14.08
N ASP A 53 -1.20 -4.71 -13.74
CA ASP A 53 -2.21 -5.36 -12.93
C ASP A 53 -1.57 -6.13 -11.77
N PHE A 54 -2.39 -6.65 -10.87
CA PHE A 54 -1.90 -7.38 -9.70
C PHE A 54 -1.22 -8.69 -10.06
N GLU A 55 -1.61 -9.36 -11.14
CA GLU A 55 -0.97 -10.60 -11.57
C GLU A 55 0.46 -10.34 -12.05
N THR A 56 0.63 -9.42 -12.99
CA THR A 56 1.93 -9.15 -13.61
C THR A 56 2.88 -8.42 -12.67
N GLY A 57 2.38 -7.42 -11.94
CA GLY A 57 3.18 -6.64 -11.00
C GLY A 57 3.64 -7.45 -9.78
N SER A 58 2.74 -8.24 -9.19
CA SER A 58 3.13 -9.08 -8.05
C SER A 58 4.08 -10.23 -8.45
N ARG A 59 3.94 -10.76 -9.67
CA ARG A 59 4.89 -11.74 -10.23
C ARG A 59 6.28 -11.12 -10.45
N ALA A 60 6.34 -9.90 -10.97
CA ALA A 60 7.60 -9.17 -11.10
C ALA A 60 8.25 -8.92 -9.73
N ALA A 61 7.46 -8.53 -8.73
CA ALA A 61 7.91 -8.36 -7.36
C ALA A 61 8.48 -9.66 -6.77
N ALA A 62 7.78 -10.79 -6.94
CA ALA A 62 8.24 -12.10 -6.47
C ALA A 62 9.60 -12.48 -7.08
N VAL A 63 9.77 -12.27 -8.38
CA VAL A 63 11.05 -12.54 -9.08
C VAL A 63 12.19 -11.67 -8.54
N ALA A 64 11.87 -10.44 -8.10
CA ALA A 64 12.85 -9.52 -7.50
C ALA A 64 13.13 -9.79 -6.00
N GLY A 65 12.49 -10.81 -5.40
CA GLY A 65 12.65 -11.14 -3.98
C GLY A 65 11.77 -10.32 -3.05
N CYS A 66 10.79 -9.58 -3.57
CA CYS A 66 9.76 -8.93 -2.79
C CYS A 66 8.71 -9.97 -2.39
N THR A 67 8.38 -10.04 -1.10
CA THR A 67 7.41 -10.99 -0.55
C THR A 67 6.11 -10.34 -0.13
N THR A 68 6.09 -9.00 -0.05
CA THR A 68 4.91 -8.24 0.34
C THR A 68 4.89 -6.91 -0.40
N LEU A 69 3.73 -6.54 -0.94
CA LEU A 69 3.47 -5.26 -1.59
C LEU A 69 2.40 -4.49 -0.82
N ILE A 70 2.57 -3.18 -0.69
CA ILE A 70 1.49 -2.31 -0.20
C ILE A 70 1.13 -1.35 -1.33
N ASP A 71 -0.02 -1.61 -1.96
CA ASP A 71 -0.47 -0.86 -3.13
C ASP A 71 -1.12 0.47 -2.74
N MET A 72 -0.79 1.52 -3.48
CA MET A 72 -1.28 2.88 -3.26
C MET A 72 -2.74 3.05 -3.66
N PRO A 73 -3.50 3.98 -3.03
CA PRO A 73 -4.95 4.11 -3.26
C PRO A 73 -5.31 4.82 -4.55
N LEU A 74 -4.33 5.41 -5.23
CA LEU A 74 -4.49 6.19 -6.46
C LEU A 74 -3.92 5.42 -7.66
N ASN A 75 -4.07 5.99 -8.85
CA ASN A 75 -3.83 5.31 -10.13
C ASN A 75 -4.75 4.09 -10.32
N ASN A 76 -5.93 4.18 -9.72
CA ASN A 76 -7.03 3.24 -9.89
C ASN A 76 -8.29 4.04 -10.26
N ASP A 77 -9.21 3.41 -10.94
CA ASP A 77 -10.53 3.98 -11.23
C ASP A 77 -11.62 2.95 -10.90
N PRO A 78 -12.33 3.15 -9.79
CA PRO A 78 -12.22 4.24 -8.81
C PRO A 78 -10.99 4.13 -7.89
N SER A 79 -10.47 5.27 -7.41
CA SER A 79 -9.43 5.33 -6.37
C SER A 79 -9.99 4.83 -5.03
N LEU A 80 -9.12 4.24 -4.18
CA LEU A 80 -9.54 3.60 -2.93
C LEU A 80 -9.82 4.63 -1.83
N MET A 81 -11.03 5.16 -1.78
CA MET A 81 -11.43 6.26 -0.89
C MET A 81 -12.50 5.86 0.14
N ASN A 82 -13.14 4.70 0.00
CA ASN A 82 -14.16 4.20 0.93
C ASN A 82 -14.18 2.66 0.97
N LYS A 83 -14.97 2.12 1.90
CA LYS A 83 -15.09 0.67 2.08
C LYS A 83 -15.68 -0.06 0.88
N GLU A 84 -16.62 0.53 0.16
CA GLU A 84 -17.22 -0.09 -1.03
C GLU A 84 -16.15 -0.35 -2.11
N ILE A 85 -15.29 0.65 -2.36
CA ILE A 85 -14.18 0.53 -3.31
C ILE A 85 -13.13 -0.47 -2.79
N PHE A 86 -12.89 -0.50 -1.47
CA PHE A 86 -12.02 -1.51 -0.86
C PHE A 86 -12.52 -2.92 -1.17
N ASP A 87 -13.80 -3.20 -0.92
CA ASP A 87 -14.41 -4.51 -1.16
C ASP A 87 -14.37 -4.88 -2.66
N LEU A 88 -14.65 -3.91 -3.55
CA LEU A 88 -14.54 -4.06 -5.00
C LEU A 88 -13.11 -4.48 -5.41
N LYS A 89 -12.11 -3.74 -4.94
CA LYS A 89 -10.70 -4.00 -5.24
C LYS A 89 -10.28 -5.36 -4.71
N MET A 90 -10.54 -5.66 -3.45
CA MET A 90 -10.24 -6.97 -2.83
C MET A 90 -10.90 -8.12 -3.58
N GLY A 91 -12.14 -7.97 -4.04
CA GLY A 91 -12.85 -8.97 -4.83
C GLY A 91 -12.16 -9.29 -6.15
N LYS A 92 -11.49 -8.30 -6.75
CA LYS A 92 -10.73 -8.47 -8.00
C LYS A 92 -9.36 -9.10 -7.76
N ILE A 93 -8.55 -8.51 -6.87
CA ILE A 93 -7.11 -8.79 -6.80
C ILE A 93 -6.72 -9.97 -5.90
N SER A 94 -7.57 -10.37 -4.94
CA SER A 94 -7.21 -11.36 -3.91
C SER A 94 -6.82 -12.75 -4.46
N LYS A 95 -7.17 -13.06 -5.69
CA LYS A 95 -6.87 -14.35 -6.34
C LYS A 95 -5.71 -14.26 -7.35
N HIS A 96 -5.18 -13.08 -7.58
CA HIS A 96 -4.23 -12.81 -8.65
C HIS A 96 -2.82 -12.47 -8.14
N SER A 97 -2.68 -12.19 -6.85
CA SER A 97 -1.37 -11.83 -6.29
C SER A 97 -0.48 -13.06 -6.07
N TYR A 98 0.77 -12.97 -6.47
CA TYR A 98 1.83 -13.97 -6.23
C TYR A 98 2.57 -13.75 -4.90
N VAL A 99 2.39 -12.61 -4.27
CA VAL A 99 2.99 -12.26 -2.97
C VAL A 99 1.90 -11.76 -2.03
N ASP A 100 2.22 -11.69 -0.74
CA ASP A 100 1.33 -11.03 0.20
C ASP A 100 1.14 -9.56 -0.17
N PHE A 101 -0.01 -9.00 0.13
CA PHE A 101 -0.26 -7.61 -0.16
C PHE A 101 -1.12 -6.92 0.90
N GLY A 102 -0.95 -5.61 0.99
CA GLY A 102 -1.83 -4.69 1.70
C GLY A 102 -2.26 -3.54 0.78
N LEU A 103 -3.20 -2.74 1.24
CA LEU A 103 -3.71 -1.59 0.52
C LEU A 103 -3.58 -0.33 1.38
N TRP A 104 -3.20 0.78 0.77
CA TRP A 104 -3.37 2.10 1.34
C TRP A 104 -4.81 2.57 1.11
N GLY A 105 -5.44 3.18 2.12
CA GLY A 105 -6.67 3.96 1.96
C GLY A 105 -6.35 5.41 1.58
N GLY A 106 -7.21 6.04 0.79
CA GLY A 106 -7.08 7.45 0.44
C GLY A 106 -7.59 8.37 1.55
N ILE A 107 -6.89 9.49 1.77
CA ILE A 107 -7.42 10.69 2.42
C ILE A 107 -7.53 11.74 1.33
N VAL A 108 -8.76 12.13 0.99
CA VAL A 108 -9.04 13.14 -0.04
C VAL A 108 -9.79 14.31 0.56
N GLY A 109 -9.61 15.48 -0.03
CA GLY A 109 -10.14 16.73 0.48
C GLY A 109 -11.05 17.46 -0.50
N ASP A 110 -11.46 18.66 -0.13
CA ASP A 110 -12.37 19.54 -0.88
C ASP A 110 -11.61 20.64 -1.62
N PHE A 111 -10.38 20.39 -2.05
CA PHE A 111 -9.53 21.48 -2.58
C PHE A 111 -9.90 21.91 -4.00
N ASP A 112 -10.84 21.26 -4.65
CA ASP A 112 -11.31 21.69 -5.96
C ASP A 112 -12.48 22.67 -5.83
N ASP A 113 -12.38 23.81 -6.53
CA ASP A 113 -13.48 24.78 -6.69
C ASP A 113 -14.64 24.23 -7.57
N ASP A 114 -14.57 22.97 -7.97
CA ASP A 114 -15.59 22.29 -8.76
C ASP A 114 -16.70 21.77 -7.82
N PRO A 115 -17.92 22.30 -7.90
CA PRO A 115 -19.03 21.85 -7.08
C PRO A 115 -19.47 20.40 -7.36
N ASP A 116 -19.06 19.81 -8.48
CA ASP A 116 -19.32 18.43 -8.86
C ASP A 116 -18.16 17.49 -8.48
N SER A 117 -17.07 18.02 -7.89
CA SER A 117 -15.95 17.20 -7.45
C SER A 117 -16.32 16.31 -6.25
N VAL A 118 -15.59 15.22 -6.10
CA VAL A 118 -15.73 14.33 -4.94
C VAL A 118 -15.40 15.11 -3.68
N HIS A 119 -16.38 15.23 -2.78
CA HIS A 119 -16.17 15.82 -1.45
C HIS A 119 -15.16 14.98 -0.66
N ASN A 120 -14.63 15.58 0.43
CA ASN A 120 -13.73 14.85 1.30
C ASN A 120 -14.37 13.52 1.78
N ASN A 121 -13.50 12.54 2.04
CA ASN A 121 -13.91 11.22 2.52
C ASN A 121 -13.68 11.03 4.03
N LEU A 122 -13.64 12.09 4.81
CA LEU A 122 -13.31 12.00 6.23
C LEU A 122 -14.29 11.10 7.02
N ALA A 123 -15.54 11.04 6.60
CA ALA A 123 -16.55 10.15 7.19
C ALA A 123 -16.28 8.67 6.95
N ASP A 124 -15.56 8.32 5.88
CA ASP A 124 -15.29 6.93 5.47
C ASP A 124 -14.01 6.35 6.09
N LEU A 125 -13.14 7.18 6.68
CA LEU A 125 -11.82 6.77 7.16
C LEU A 125 -11.88 5.67 8.22
N ILE A 126 -12.86 5.72 9.13
CA ILE A 126 -13.03 4.71 10.17
C ILE A 126 -13.44 3.36 9.57
N ASP A 127 -14.28 3.37 8.56
CA ASP A 127 -14.74 2.15 7.90
C ASP A 127 -13.63 1.54 7.03
N LEU A 128 -12.79 2.36 6.41
CA LEU A 128 -11.56 1.91 5.74
C LEU A 128 -10.56 1.29 6.71
N GLU A 129 -10.33 1.92 7.86
CA GLU A 129 -9.45 1.38 8.91
C GLU A 129 -9.94 0.01 9.38
N LYS A 130 -11.25 -0.12 9.66
CA LYS A 130 -11.87 -1.39 10.07
C LYS A 130 -11.88 -2.44 8.96
N ALA A 131 -11.89 -2.02 7.69
CA ALA A 131 -11.77 -2.93 6.54
C ALA A 131 -10.36 -3.53 6.43
N GLY A 132 -9.36 -2.92 7.06
CA GLY A 132 -8.01 -3.46 7.16
C GLY A 132 -7.02 -2.86 6.15
N VAL A 133 -7.17 -1.59 5.79
CA VAL A 133 -6.11 -0.89 5.06
C VAL A 133 -4.83 -0.84 5.91
N ALA A 134 -3.67 -0.96 5.27
CA ALA A 134 -2.39 -0.97 5.96
C ALA A 134 -1.95 0.42 6.43
N ALA A 135 -2.39 1.46 5.73
CA ALA A 135 -2.06 2.85 6.00
C ALA A 135 -2.98 3.78 5.18
N PHE A 136 -2.83 5.11 5.39
CA PHE A 136 -3.59 6.13 4.67
C PHE A 136 -2.66 7.08 3.92
N LYS A 137 -3.07 7.47 2.70
CA LYS A 137 -2.31 8.36 1.82
C LYS A 137 -3.15 9.58 1.44
N GLY A 138 -2.55 10.78 1.53
CA GLY A 138 -3.10 12.02 1.00
C GLY A 138 -2.08 12.82 0.19
N PHE A 139 -2.55 13.84 -0.53
CA PHE A 139 -1.72 14.77 -1.32
C PHE A 139 -2.06 16.20 -0.97
N THR A 140 -1.06 17.02 -0.68
CA THR A 140 -1.21 18.46 -0.41
C THR A 140 -1.02 19.32 -1.67
N CYS A 141 -0.75 18.68 -2.81
CA CYS A 141 -0.68 19.29 -4.13
C CYS A 141 -1.61 18.55 -5.10
N PRO A 142 -2.06 19.17 -6.19
CA PRO A 142 -2.94 18.55 -7.16
C PRO A 142 -2.37 17.25 -7.75
N ASN A 143 -3.17 16.22 -7.78
CA ASN A 143 -2.83 14.90 -8.32
C ASN A 143 -3.86 14.38 -9.33
N GLY A 144 -4.71 15.26 -9.84
CA GLY A 144 -5.75 14.95 -10.81
C GLY A 144 -7.11 14.62 -10.17
N PRO A 145 -8.17 14.55 -10.99
CA PRO A 145 -9.56 14.53 -10.53
C PRO A 145 -9.95 13.23 -9.81
N LEU A 146 -9.24 12.13 -10.04
CA LEU A 146 -9.55 10.84 -9.41
C LEU A 146 -9.07 10.73 -7.97
N PHE A 147 -8.23 11.67 -7.51
CA PHE A 147 -7.70 11.67 -6.14
C PHE A 147 -7.55 13.11 -5.64
N PRO A 148 -8.65 13.74 -5.17
CA PRO A 148 -8.68 15.13 -4.75
C PRO A 148 -7.67 15.49 -3.66
N THR A 149 -7.13 16.69 -3.76
CA THR A 149 -6.11 17.24 -2.87
C THR A 149 -6.68 17.57 -1.50
N VAL A 150 -5.92 17.30 -0.44
CA VAL A 150 -6.26 17.71 0.92
C VAL A 150 -5.71 19.10 1.23
N ASN A 151 -6.49 19.93 1.94
CA ASN A 151 -5.98 21.09 2.62
C ASN A 151 -5.51 20.73 4.04
N MET A 152 -4.80 21.64 4.71
CA MET A 152 -4.28 21.38 6.07
C MET A 152 -5.38 21.18 7.13
N GLY A 153 -6.60 21.66 6.89
CA GLY A 153 -7.76 21.37 7.72
C GLY A 153 -8.18 19.90 7.62
N ASN A 154 -8.31 19.40 6.38
CA ASN A 154 -8.60 17.99 6.13
C ASN A 154 -7.51 17.06 6.72
N VAL A 155 -6.22 17.43 6.54
CA VAL A 155 -5.10 16.66 7.14
C VAL A 155 -5.26 16.56 8.65
N ARG A 156 -5.49 17.69 9.33
CA ARG A 156 -5.65 17.71 10.78
C ARG A 156 -6.83 16.87 11.23
N GLU A 157 -7.97 17.02 10.59
CA GLU A 157 -9.19 16.29 10.94
C GLU A 157 -9.03 14.79 10.70
N ALA A 158 -8.45 14.37 9.58
CA ALA A 158 -8.14 12.98 9.30
C ALA A 158 -7.24 12.36 10.38
N LEU A 159 -6.18 13.07 10.80
CA LEU A 159 -5.29 12.61 11.86
C LEU A 159 -5.99 12.48 13.21
N GLU A 160 -6.90 13.40 13.57
CA GLU A 160 -7.69 13.30 14.81
C GLU A 160 -8.67 12.11 14.75
N ILE A 161 -9.31 11.85 13.60
CA ILE A 161 -10.21 10.71 13.38
C ILE A 161 -9.44 9.39 13.51
N LEU A 162 -8.26 9.29 12.93
CA LEU A 162 -7.47 8.05 12.85
C LEU A 162 -6.58 7.80 14.07
N LYS A 163 -6.32 8.81 14.89
CA LYS A 163 -5.49 8.72 16.10
C LYS A 163 -5.89 7.59 17.07
N PRO A 164 -7.19 7.36 17.38
CA PRO A 164 -7.58 6.26 18.29
C PRO A 164 -7.20 4.87 17.79
N TYR A 165 -7.01 4.72 16.49
CA TYR A 165 -6.66 3.47 15.82
C TYR A 165 -5.14 3.29 15.67
N ASN A 166 -4.35 4.31 16.03
CA ASN A 166 -2.91 4.34 15.80
C ASN A 166 -2.55 4.11 14.32
N ALA A 167 -3.41 4.58 13.40
CA ALA A 167 -3.24 4.38 11.97
C ALA A 167 -2.04 5.17 11.42
N LEU A 168 -1.32 4.56 10.50
CA LEU A 168 -0.22 5.21 9.79
C LEU A 168 -0.78 6.12 8.68
N CYS A 169 -0.38 7.38 8.66
CA CYS A 169 -0.75 8.33 7.61
C CYS A 169 0.50 8.87 6.93
N GLY A 170 0.50 8.85 5.61
CA GLY A 170 1.57 9.41 4.76
C GLY A 170 1.00 10.46 3.81
N PHE A 171 1.77 11.52 3.56
CA PHE A 171 1.36 12.60 2.67
C PHE A 171 2.44 12.89 1.64
N HIS A 172 2.02 13.22 0.42
CA HIS A 172 2.85 13.87 -0.57
C HIS A 172 2.79 15.37 -0.29
N CYS A 173 3.88 15.93 0.23
CA CYS A 173 3.86 17.22 0.94
C CYS A 173 4.54 18.33 0.16
N GLU A 174 4.24 18.46 -1.12
CA GLU A 174 4.67 19.63 -1.89
C GLU A 174 3.89 20.89 -1.47
N GLU A 175 4.58 21.98 -1.32
CA GLU A 175 3.94 23.28 -1.16
C GLU A 175 3.61 23.84 -2.54
N TYR A 176 2.33 23.79 -2.91
CA TYR A 176 1.85 24.02 -4.27
C TYR A 176 2.13 25.45 -4.77
N GLY A 177 2.07 26.45 -3.89
CA GLY A 177 2.42 27.81 -4.25
C GLY A 177 3.87 27.94 -4.73
N GLN A 178 4.81 27.27 -4.07
CA GLN A 178 6.22 27.25 -4.50
C GLN A 178 6.45 26.45 -5.79
N VAL A 179 5.65 25.41 -6.03
CA VAL A 179 5.72 24.67 -7.31
C VAL A 179 5.35 25.61 -8.45
N LEU A 180 4.20 26.30 -8.34
CA LEU A 180 3.72 27.23 -9.37
C LEU A 180 4.67 28.42 -9.64
N GLU A 181 5.41 28.88 -8.63
CA GLU A 181 6.38 29.95 -8.79
C GLU A 181 7.63 29.55 -9.60
N ARG A 182 7.84 28.24 -9.79
CA ARG A 182 9.06 27.69 -10.42
C ARG A 182 8.80 27.03 -11.78
N GLU A 183 7.55 26.86 -12.19
CA GLU A 183 7.15 26.47 -13.53
C GLU A 183 7.07 27.69 -14.48
#